data_3ffd70aaee1e398e08551a8737701e49
#
_entry.id   3ffd70aaee1e398e08551a8737701e49
#
_cell.length_a   1.000
_cell.length_b   1.000
_cell.length_c   1.000
_cell.angle_alpha   90.00
_cell.angle_beta   90.00
_cell.angle_gamma   90.00
#
_symmetry.space_group_name_H-M   'P 1'
#
loop_
_entity.id
_entity.type
_entity.pdbx_description
1 polymer ?
#
loop_
_entity_poly.entity_id
_entity_poly.type
_entity_poly.pdbx_seq_one_letter_code
_entity_poly.pdbx_strand_id
1 'polypeptide(L)'
;SEHYYKLYADAIKEIYGAQSLNYINAQIYLANAQGFAGHIEDGCGNYTSAVATLKKVIKKRLPYMNTAEREGFWSPLSSLLTYMTPYALKAELYQTEYTQTCYDALLLSKAFLLDSERSVYDIIQREGDKTDMQTYMHIASLNNQIKEWEKNYAQHADSILVTSNKIAQLESSLMRKCQSIGNITSFMDVDYSAVKKSLKKNDVLIDFTDFIPNVGGRRYAAYIVNKEQKYPLLKPLFAESQIDSLGIARSDMFYDKDFASEVVKLLWNPLKEHISKGSTVYYVPSQMLFQVCLESLPLEDGTLLGDHYHFVRLSSARELVRKQNKSNAASAVLY
;
A
#
# COMPACT_ATOMS: atom_id res chain seq x y z
N SER A 1 11.18 25.28 15.84
CA SER A 1 10.23 24.15 16.01
C SER A 1 10.94 22.82 16.27
N GLU A 2 12.07 22.53 15.61
CA GLU A 2 12.83 21.26 15.78
C GLU A 2 13.20 20.99 17.23
N HIS A 3 13.75 21.99 17.96
CA HIS A 3 14.12 21.86 19.37
C HIS A 3 12.95 21.35 20.24
N TYR A 4 11.75 21.89 20.04
CA TYR A 4 10.58 21.46 20.81
C TYR A 4 10.13 20.04 20.45
N TYR A 5 10.21 19.63 19.18
CA TYR A 5 9.89 18.27 18.79
C TYR A 5 10.91 17.25 19.31
N LYS A 6 12.18 17.66 19.46
CA LYS A 6 13.20 16.82 20.10
C LYS A 6 12.89 16.62 21.59
N LEU A 7 12.61 17.70 22.33
CA LEU A 7 12.19 17.60 23.73
C LEU A 7 10.92 16.76 23.90
N TYR A 8 9.96 16.93 23.00
CA TYR A 8 8.74 16.13 22.98
C TYR A 8 9.04 14.65 22.75
N ALA A 9 9.86 14.32 21.76
CA ALA A 9 10.23 12.92 21.48
C ALA A 9 10.97 12.28 22.67
N ASP A 10 11.90 13.02 23.30
CA ASP A 10 12.63 12.54 24.48
C ASP A 10 11.69 12.28 25.66
N ALA A 11 10.77 13.21 25.97
CA ALA A 11 9.77 13.03 27.02
C ALA A 11 8.83 11.85 26.74
N ILE A 12 8.33 11.71 25.51
CA ILE A 12 7.48 10.57 25.11
C ILE A 12 8.22 9.25 25.22
N LYS A 13 9.50 9.22 24.85
CA LYS A 13 10.34 8.03 25.01
C LYS A 13 10.50 7.60 26.47
N GLU A 14 10.69 8.57 27.36
CA GLU A 14 10.84 8.34 28.79
C GLU A 14 9.53 7.79 29.42
N ILE A 15 8.38 8.38 29.05
CA ILE A 15 7.07 8.02 29.62
C ILE A 15 6.56 6.69 29.05
N TYR A 16 6.64 6.46 27.75
CA TYR A 16 5.98 5.35 27.05
C TYR A 16 6.94 4.27 26.53
N GLY A 17 8.23 4.54 26.56
CA GLY A 17 9.27 3.64 26.05
C GLY A 17 9.51 3.76 24.53
N ALA A 18 10.69 3.31 24.11
CA ALA A 18 11.17 3.43 22.73
C ALA A 18 10.40 2.57 21.69
N GLN A 19 9.58 1.62 22.12
CA GLN A 19 8.77 0.77 21.24
C GLN A 19 7.28 1.13 21.29
N SER A 20 6.91 2.26 21.87
CA SER A 20 5.53 2.73 21.89
C SER A 20 5.16 3.40 20.56
N LEU A 21 3.88 3.29 20.16
CA LEU A 21 3.37 4.03 19.00
C LEU A 21 3.48 5.55 19.21
N ASN A 22 3.33 6.02 20.45
CA ASN A 22 3.48 7.43 20.80
C ASN A 22 4.90 7.94 20.48
N TYR A 23 5.92 7.15 20.81
CA TYR A 23 7.31 7.51 20.51
C TYR A 23 7.61 7.45 19.01
N ILE A 24 7.10 6.43 18.29
CA ILE A 24 7.22 6.34 16.84
C ILE A 24 6.63 7.58 16.16
N ASN A 25 5.43 8.01 16.58
CA ASN A 25 4.81 9.24 16.09
C ASN A 25 5.65 10.49 16.40
N ALA A 26 6.18 10.58 17.61
CA ALA A 26 7.04 11.70 18.02
C ALA A 26 8.32 11.77 17.17
N GLN A 27 8.93 10.62 16.84
CA GLN A 27 10.07 10.55 15.92
C GLN A 27 9.73 11.02 14.50
N ILE A 28 8.54 10.66 13.99
CA ILE A 28 8.08 11.11 12.67
C ILE A 28 7.85 12.63 12.66
N TYR A 29 7.27 13.20 13.73
CA TYR A 29 7.11 14.65 13.84
C TYR A 29 8.45 15.38 13.95
N LEU A 30 9.42 14.82 14.68
CA LEU A 30 10.77 15.34 14.74
C LEU A 30 11.45 15.31 13.36
N ALA A 31 11.35 14.16 12.66
CA ALA A 31 11.88 14.03 11.31
C ALA A 31 11.30 15.06 10.33
N ASN A 32 9.98 15.29 10.39
CA ASN A 32 9.32 16.35 9.61
C ASN A 32 9.87 17.74 9.95
N ALA A 33 10.01 18.06 11.25
CA ALA A 33 10.54 19.35 11.69
C ALA A 33 11.97 19.57 11.22
N GLN A 34 12.81 18.52 11.25
CA GLN A 34 14.18 18.54 10.74
C GLN A 34 14.21 18.79 9.23
N GLY A 35 13.34 18.12 8.48
CA GLY A 35 13.22 18.35 7.06
C GLY A 35 12.81 19.77 6.69
N PHE A 36 11.89 20.38 7.44
CA PHE A 36 11.53 21.78 7.25
C PHE A 36 12.64 22.75 7.63
N ALA A 37 13.51 22.36 8.57
CA ALA A 37 14.67 23.15 8.96
C ALA A 37 15.87 23.01 8.00
N GLY A 38 15.83 22.09 7.04
CA GLY A 38 16.92 21.78 6.12
C GLY A 38 17.92 20.73 6.63
N HIS A 39 17.68 20.14 7.81
CA HIS A 39 18.49 19.06 8.39
C HIS A 39 18.04 17.71 7.82
N ILE A 40 18.30 17.51 6.53
CA ILE A 40 17.76 16.40 5.71
C ILE A 40 18.25 15.03 6.21
N GLU A 41 19.52 14.89 6.50
CA GLU A 41 20.14 13.63 6.95
C GLU A 41 19.56 13.16 8.28
N ASP A 42 19.42 14.07 9.25
CA ASP A 42 18.84 13.76 10.56
C ASP A 42 17.36 13.36 10.42
N GLY A 43 16.61 14.06 9.58
CA GLY A 43 15.21 13.74 9.28
C GLY A 43 15.09 12.35 8.64
N CYS A 44 15.94 12.02 7.66
CA CYS A 44 15.99 10.69 7.03
C CYS A 44 16.31 9.59 8.06
N GLY A 45 17.31 9.83 8.94
CA GLY A 45 17.70 8.89 9.99
C GLY A 45 16.55 8.59 10.97
N ASN A 46 15.86 9.63 11.44
CA ASN A 46 14.71 9.48 12.34
C ASN A 46 13.54 8.76 11.68
N TYR A 47 13.22 9.06 10.41
CA TYR A 47 12.19 8.34 9.66
C TYR A 47 12.53 6.84 9.52
N THR A 48 13.75 6.52 9.07
CA THR A 48 14.21 5.15 8.89
C THR A 48 14.10 4.36 10.19
N SER A 49 14.53 4.96 11.31
CA SER A 49 14.42 4.37 12.64
C SER A 49 12.97 4.15 13.07
N ALA A 50 12.10 5.15 12.85
CA ALA A 50 10.68 5.08 13.19
C ALA A 50 9.97 3.97 12.42
N VAL A 51 10.18 3.87 11.10
CA VAL A 51 9.58 2.81 10.25
C VAL A 51 10.09 1.42 10.65
N ALA A 52 11.38 1.26 10.91
CA ALA A 52 11.94 0.00 11.37
C ALA A 52 11.34 -0.44 12.72
N THR A 53 11.16 0.51 13.65
CA THR A 53 10.52 0.25 14.95
C THR A 53 9.05 -0.08 14.78
N LEU A 54 8.32 0.66 13.96
CA LEU A 54 6.92 0.41 13.64
C LEU A 54 6.72 -1.00 13.08
N LYS A 55 7.55 -1.42 12.13
CA LYS A 55 7.51 -2.77 11.54
C LYS A 55 7.67 -3.86 12.62
N LYS A 56 8.58 -3.68 13.58
CA LYS A 56 8.75 -4.60 14.72
C LYS A 56 7.50 -4.65 15.62
N VAL A 57 6.93 -3.49 15.93
CA VAL A 57 5.72 -3.38 16.76
C VAL A 57 4.53 -4.07 16.08
N ILE A 58 4.34 -3.84 14.78
CA ILE A 58 3.27 -4.48 14.00
C ILE A 58 3.46 -6.01 14.01
N LYS A 59 4.65 -6.50 13.69
CA LYS A 59 4.94 -7.94 13.67
C LYS A 59 4.64 -8.62 15.01
N LYS A 60 4.86 -7.92 16.12
CA LYS A 60 4.58 -8.44 17.46
C LYS A 60 3.09 -8.47 17.79
N ARG A 61 2.30 -7.53 17.28
CA ARG A 61 0.87 -7.36 17.67
C ARG A 61 -0.09 -8.01 16.68
N LEU A 62 0.16 -7.89 15.38
CA LEU A 62 -0.72 -8.33 14.31
C LEU A 62 -1.23 -9.78 14.45
N PRO A 63 -0.38 -10.76 14.86
CA PRO A 63 -0.80 -12.16 14.98
C PRO A 63 -1.90 -12.42 16.03
N TYR A 64 -2.16 -11.48 16.91
CA TYR A 64 -3.12 -11.64 18.00
C TYR A 64 -4.40 -10.82 17.79
N MET A 65 -4.50 -10.07 16.70
CA MET A 65 -5.61 -9.18 16.40
C MET A 65 -6.63 -9.84 15.48
N ASN A 66 -7.91 -9.73 15.79
CA ASN A 66 -9.00 -10.01 14.85
C ASN A 66 -9.09 -8.91 13.78
N THR A 67 -9.98 -9.06 12.80
CA THR A 67 -10.10 -8.13 11.65
C THR A 67 -10.37 -6.70 12.10
N ALA A 68 -11.34 -6.47 12.99
CA ALA A 68 -11.70 -5.13 13.47
C ALA A 68 -10.56 -4.48 14.27
N GLU A 69 -9.85 -5.26 15.10
CA GLU A 69 -8.68 -4.79 15.82
C GLU A 69 -7.52 -4.42 14.87
N ARG A 70 -7.32 -5.19 13.80
CA ARG A 70 -6.32 -4.88 12.76
C ARG A 70 -6.65 -3.59 12.03
N GLU A 71 -7.90 -3.39 11.64
CA GLU A 71 -8.38 -2.15 11.00
C GLU A 71 -8.20 -0.94 11.90
N GLY A 72 -8.66 -1.03 13.15
CA GLY A 72 -8.52 0.05 14.14
C GLY A 72 -7.06 0.38 14.47
N PHE A 73 -6.19 -0.64 14.52
CA PHE A 73 -4.76 -0.46 14.72
C PHE A 73 -4.06 0.16 13.52
N TRP A 74 -4.42 -0.27 12.30
CA TRP A 74 -3.75 0.15 11.07
C TRP A 74 -4.19 1.53 10.57
N SER A 75 -5.46 1.88 10.71
CA SER A 75 -6.02 3.12 10.18
C SER A 75 -5.21 4.39 10.54
N PRO A 76 -4.83 4.64 11.82
CA PRO A 76 -4.02 5.80 12.16
C PRO A 76 -2.55 5.69 11.70
N LEU A 77 -2.04 4.49 11.47
CA LEU A 77 -0.63 4.26 11.11
C LEU A 77 -0.37 4.41 9.61
N SER A 78 -1.35 4.07 8.78
CA SER A 78 -1.19 4.08 7.32
C SER A 78 -0.80 5.45 6.78
N SER A 79 -1.37 6.52 7.32
CA SER A 79 -1.07 7.89 6.92
C SER A 79 0.35 8.33 7.29
N LEU A 80 0.92 7.82 8.40
CA LEU A 80 2.26 8.18 8.83
C LEU A 80 3.33 7.73 7.84
N LEU A 81 3.11 6.60 7.16
CA LEU A 81 4.06 6.04 6.19
C LEU A 81 4.09 6.82 4.88
N THR A 82 3.05 7.59 4.56
CA THR A 82 2.99 8.41 3.34
C THR A 82 3.73 9.76 3.46
N TYR A 83 4.01 10.24 4.68
CA TYR A 83 4.72 11.51 4.89
C TYR A 83 6.15 11.53 4.36
N MET A 84 6.77 10.38 4.16
CA MET A 84 8.17 10.29 3.70
C MET A 84 8.33 10.72 2.23
N THR A 85 7.37 10.41 1.37
CA THR A 85 7.42 10.72 -0.06
C THR A 85 7.45 12.25 -0.35
N PRO A 86 6.54 13.07 0.20
CA PRO A 86 6.61 14.54 0.01
C PRO A 86 7.93 15.14 0.46
N TYR A 87 8.51 14.59 1.51
CA TYR A 87 9.81 15.02 2.00
C TYR A 87 10.94 14.71 1.00
N ALA A 88 10.99 13.49 0.47
CA ALA A 88 11.95 13.12 -0.56
C ALA A 88 11.84 14.01 -1.80
N LEU A 89 10.61 14.32 -2.25
CA LEU A 89 10.37 15.20 -3.39
C LEU A 89 10.84 16.63 -3.12
N LYS A 90 10.55 17.18 -1.93
CA LYS A 90 10.98 18.52 -1.55
C LYS A 90 12.50 18.64 -1.45
N ALA A 91 13.16 17.61 -0.97
CA ALA A 91 14.60 17.53 -0.82
C ALA A 91 15.33 17.07 -2.10
N GLU A 92 14.60 16.89 -3.22
CA GLU A 92 15.13 16.42 -4.51
C GLU A 92 15.87 15.07 -4.43
N LEU A 93 15.46 14.24 -3.49
CA LEU A 93 16.03 12.90 -3.28
C LEU A 93 15.29 11.89 -4.19
N TYR A 94 15.55 11.94 -5.49
CA TYR A 94 14.78 11.14 -6.46
C TYR A 94 15.23 9.69 -6.60
N GLN A 95 16.50 9.39 -6.31
CA GLN A 95 17.06 8.03 -6.46
C GLN A 95 18.20 7.79 -5.47
N THR A 96 17.89 7.65 -4.20
CA THR A 96 18.84 7.53 -3.10
C THR A 96 18.46 6.37 -2.17
N GLU A 97 19.29 6.08 -1.17
CA GLU A 97 18.94 5.15 -0.09
C GLU A 97 17.67 5.58 0.65
N TYR A 98 17.45 6.89 0.78
CA TYR A 98 16.22 7.42 1.39
C TYR A 98 14.97 7.12 0.55
N THR A 99 15.05 7.19 -0.79
CA THR A 99 13.93 6.78 -1.65
C THR A 99 13.64 5.29 -1.52
N GLN A 100 14.64 4.45 -1.27
CA GLN A 100 14.42 3.04 -0.94
C GLN A 100 13.64 2.90 0.39
N THR A 101 14.04 3.63 1.43
CA THR A 101 13.31 3.63 2.72
C THR A 101 11.86 4.10 2.54
N CYS A 102 11.63 5.15 1.75
CA CYS A 102 10.28 5.61 1.40
C CYS A 102 9.48 4.53 0.67
N TYR A 103 10.10 3.85 -0.27
CA TYR A 103 9.46 2.78 -1.02
C TYR A 103 9.14 1.56 -0.13
N ASP A 104 10.04 1.18 0.76
CA ASP A 104 9.80 0.11 1.72
C ASP A 104 8.65 0.45 2.69
N ALA A 105 8.52 1.73 3.07
CA ALA A 105 7.36 2.22 3.82
C ALA A 105 6.05 2.17 2.99
N LEU A 106 6.11 2.53 1.71
CA LEU A 106 4.97 2.40 0.79
C LEU A 106 4.57 0.94 0.61
N LEU A 107 5.52 0.03 0.40
CA LEU A 107 5.27 -1.41 0.35
C LEU A 107 4.57 -1.90 1.61
N LEU A 108 5.01 -1.45 2.79
CA LEU A 108 4.36 -1.81 4.05
C LEU A 108 2.92 -1.28 4.12
N SER A 109 2.65 -0.08 3.60
CA SER A 109 1.33 0.57 3.70
C SER A 109 0.30 0.02 2.72
N LYS A 110 0.68 -0.24 1.48
CA LYS A 110 -0.24 -0.67 0.42
C LYS A 110 -0.78 -2.07 0.66
N ALA A 111 -2.10 -2.21 0.50
CA ALA A 111 -2.81 -3.48 0.64
C ALA A 111 -2.49 -4.25 1.93
N PHE A 112 -2.10 -3.56 3.01
CA PHE A 112 -1.67 -4.18 4.27
C PHE A 112 -2.74 -5.12 4.85
N LEU A 113 -3.98 -4.64 4.97
CA LEU A 113 -5.09 -5.43 5.52
C LEU A 113 -5.39 -6.63 4.61
N LEU A 114 -5.43 -6.43 3.30
CA LEU A 114 -5.65 -7.49 2.32
C LEU A 114 -4.56 -8.57 2.37
N ASP A 115 -3.28 -8.16 2.44
CA ASP A 115 -2.18 -9.12 2.51
C ASP A 115 -2.12 -9.84 3.87
N SER A 116 -2.54 -9.18 4.95
CA SER A 116 -2.66 -9.84 6.25
C SER A 116 -3.75 -10.92 6.25
N GLU A 117 -4.88 -10.66 5.59
CA GLU A 117 -5.97 -11.63 5.43
C GLU A 117 -5.56 -12.79 4.50
N ARG A 118 -4.95 -12.47 3.36
CA ARG A 118 -4.39 -13.48 2.44
C ARG A 118 -3.37 -14.37 3.12
N SER A 119 -2.53 -13.83 4.02
CA SER A 119 -1.55 -14.63 4.76
C SER A 119 -2.22 -15.65 5.68
N VAL A 120 -3.32 -15.26 6.34
CA VAL A 120 -4.12 -16.19 7.16
C VAL A 120 -4.70 -17.31 6.28
N TYR A 121 -5.33 -16.95 5.17
CA TYR A 121 -5.89 -17.93 4.23
C TYR A 121 -4.81 -18.90 3.69
N ASP A 122 -3.65 -18.38 3.28
CA ASP A 122 -2.55 -19.19 2.75
C ASP A 122 -1.98 -20.17 3.79
N ILE A 123 -1.91 -19.75 5.06
CA ILE A 123 -1.47 -20.62 6.14
C ILE A 123 -2.48 -21.74 6.36
N ILE A 124 -3.77 -21.41 6.44
CA ILE A 124 -4.84 -22.40 6.60
C ILE A 124 -4.84 -23.38 5.45
N GLN A 125 -4.69 -22.92 4.21
CA GLN A 125 -4.70 -23.75 3.02
C GLN A 125 -3.52 -24.73 2.95
N ARG A 126 -2.34 -24.32 3.45
CA ARG A 126 -1.11 -25.13 3.36
C ARG A 126 -0.85 -26.00 4.56
N GLU A 127 -1.12 -25.48 5.75
CA GLU A 127 -0.70 -26.07 7.02
C GLU A 127 -1.89 -26.36 7.97
N GLY A 128 -3.09 -25.79 7.66
CA GLY A 128 -4.30 -25.95 8.46
C GLY A 128 -4.96 -27.32 8.25
N ASP A 129 -5.78 -27.71 9.20
CA ASP A 129 -6.64 -28.88 9.09
C ASP A 129 -8.01 -28.53 8.48
N LYS A 130 -8.85 -29.57 8.27
CA LYS A 130 -10.20 -29.39 7.71
C LYS A 130 -11.08 -28.47 8.57
N THR A 131 -10.90 -28.48 9.88
CA THR A 131 -11.68 -27.66 10.82
C THR A 131 -11.29 -26.19 10.71
N ASP A 132 -10.00 -25.89 10.53
CA ASP A 132 -9.51 -24.54 10.32
C ASP A 132 -10.14 -23.89 9.07
N MET A 133 -10.17 -24.63 7.96
CA MET A 133 -10.82 -24.19 6.71
C MET A 133 -12.33 -24.01 6.88
N GLN A 134 -13.00 -24.94 7.57
CA GLN A 134 -14.44 -24.81 7.87
C GLN A 134 -14.72 -23.59 8.72
N THR A 135 -13.88 -23.30 9.73
CA THR A 135 -14.00 -22.08 10.56
C THR A 135 -13.83 -20.82 9.74
N TYR A 136 -12.83 -20.77 8.85
CA TYR A 136 -12.62 -19.65 7.93
C TYR A 136 -13.85 -19.39 7.05
N MET A 137 -14.38 -20.45 6.42
CA MET A 137 -15.57 -20.35 5.57
C MET A 137 -16.83 -19.96 6.36
N HIS A 138 -16.95 -20.41 7.61
CA HIS A 138 -18.06 -20.01 8.48
C HIS A 138 -17.99 -18.52 8.84
N ILE A 139 -16.80 -17.98 9.15
CA ILE A 139 -16.60 -16.54 9.35
C ILE A 139 -17.05 -15.75 8.11
N ALA A 140 -16.64 -16.18 6.90
CA ALA A 140 -17.04 -15.53 5.66
C ALA A 140 -18.57 -15.54 5.45
N SER A 141 -19.23 -16.66 5.79
CA SER A 141 -20.69 -16.78 5.74
C SER A 141 -21.39 -15.82 6.72
N LEU A 142 -20.89 -15.72 7.96
CA LEU A 142 -21.43 -14.79 8.96
C LEU A 142 -21.26 -13.34 8.55
N ASN A 143 -20.12 -12.98 7.96
CA ASN A 143 -19.89 -11.63 7.43
C ASN A 143 -20.87 -11.28 6.30
N ASN A 144 -21.14 -12.20 5.39
CA ASN A 144 -22.17 -12.02 4.35
C ASN A 144 -23.57 -11.85 4.95
N GLN A 145 -23.90 -12.58 6.00
CA GLN A 145 -25.15 -12.43 6.71
C GLN A 145 -25.29 -11.04 7.35
N ILE A 146 -24.25 -10.52 7.97
CA ILE A 146 -24.23 -9.15 8.50
C ILE A 146 -24.50 -8.14 7.40
N LYS A 147 -23.82 -8.24 6.24
CA LYS A 147 -24.04 -7.33 5.09
C LYS A 147 -25.49 -7.31 4.62
N GLU A 148 -26.18 -8.44 4.64
CA GLU A 148 -27.61 -8.47 4.31
C GLU A 148 -28.46 -7.78 5.39
N TRP A 149 -28.15 -7.98 6.66
CA TRP A 149 -28.87 -7.34 7.76
C TRP A 149 -28.64 -5.82 7.85
N GLU A 150 -27.48 -5.33 7.45
CA GLU A 150 -27.15 -3.90 7.39
C GLU A 150 -28.10 -3.12 6.46
N LYS A 151 -28.67 -3.77 5.44
CA LYS A 151 -29.69 -3.16 4.56
C LYS A 151 -30.93 -2.71 5.35
N ASN A 152 -31.23 -3.36 6.48
CA ASN A 152 -32.31 -3.04 7.40
C ASN A 152 -31.80 -2.99 8.87
N TYR A 153 -30.79 -2.14 9.10
CA TYR A 153 -30.04 -2.09 10.36
C TYR A 153 -30.93 -1.99 11.59
N ALA A 154 -31.93 -1.10 11.59
CA ALA A 154 -32.81 -0.87 12.74
C ALA A 154 -33.55 -2.15 13.22
N GLN A 155 -33.85 -3.06 12.28
CA GLN A 155 -34.53 -4.32 12.59
C GLN A 155 -33.59 -5.41 13.09
N HIS A 156 -32.28 -5.34 12.73
CA HIS A 156 -31.30 -6.40 12.95
C HIS A 156 -30.14 -6.01 13.87
N ALA A 157 -30.21 -4.83 14.52
CA ALA A 157 -29.09 -4.29 15.32
C ALA A 157 -28.54 -5.27 16.35
N ASP A 158 -29.43 -5.92 17.15
CA ASP A 158 -29.01 -6.91 18.14
C ASP A 158 -28.41 -8.16 17.50
N SER A 159 -28.97 -8.63 16.39
CA SER A 159 -28.46 -9.79 15.65
C SER A 159 -27.08 -9.51 15.06
N ILE A 160 -26.86 -8.30 14.53
CA ILE A 160 -25.57 -7.83 14.03
C ILE A 160 -24.55 -7.83 15.17
N LEU A 161 -24.88 -7.23 16.32
CA LEU A 161 -23.99 -7.17 17.48
C LEU A 161 -23.59 -8.57 17.99
N VAL A 162 -24.54 -9.47 18.17
CA VAL A 162 -24.30 -10.84 18.63
C VAL A 162 -23.41 -11.60 17.63
N THR A 163 -23.71 -11.46 16.33
CA THR A 163 -22.96 -12.17 15.26
C THR A 163 -21.56 -11.58 15.10
N SER A 164 -21.39 -10.27 15.22
CA SER A 164 -20.07 -9.63 15.20
C SER A 164 -19.19 -10.11 16.35
N ASN A 165 -19.75 -10.23 17.56
CA ASN A 165 -19.03 -10.79 18.72
C ASN A 165 -18.60 -12.26 18.49
N LYS A 166 -19.48 -13.06 17.86
CA LYS A 166 -19.16 -14.45 17.49
C LYS A 166 -18.03 -14.50 16.47
N ILE A 167 -18.08 -13.66 15.44
CA ILE A 167 -17.00 -13.55 14.43
C ILE A 167 -15.68 -13.22 15.12
N ALA A 168 -15.64 -12.19 15.99
CA ALA A 168 -14.43 -11.79 16.69
C ALA A 168 -13.81 -12.92 17.51
N GLN A 169 -14.64 -13.76 18.17
CA GLN A 169 -14.17 -14.94 18.92
C GLN A 169 -13.58 -16.01 17.98
N LEU A 170 -14.26 -16.32 16.89
CA LEU A 170 -13.81 -17.30 15.91
C LEU A 170 -12.50 -16.85 15.24
N GLU A 171 -12.40 -15.59 14.83
CA GLU A 171 -11.20 -15.00 14.27
C GLU A 171 -10.03 -15.05 15.25
N SER A 172 -10.24 -14.65 16.52
CA SER A 172 -9.20 -14.68 17.54
C SER A 172 -8.68 -16.11 17.80
N SER A 173 -9.56 -17.11 17.74
CA SER A 173 -9.17 -18.52 17.84
C SER A 173 -8.37 -18.97 16.63
N LEU A 174 -8.84 -18.65 15.43
CA LEU A 174 -8.19 -18.99 14.16
C LEU A 174 -6.82 -18.34 14.03
N MET A 175 -6.70 -17.07 14.44
CA MET A 175 -5.42 -16.33 14.43
C MET A 175 -4.39 -16.99 15.34
N ARG A 176 -4.77 -17.40 16.57
CA ARG A 176 -3.86 -18.15 17.45
C ARG A 176 -3.40 -19.45 16.85
N LYS A 177 -4.28 -20.19 16.17
CA LYS A 177 -3.94 -21.41 15.46
C LYS A 177 -2.96 -21.13 14.31
N CYS A 178 -3.27 -20.14 13.45
CA CYS A 178 -2.40 -19.73 12.34
C CYS A 178 -1.02 -19.31 12.82
N GLN A 179 -0.93 -18.59 13.96
CA GLN A 179 0.35 -18.20 14.55
C GLN A 179 1.17 -19.40 15.03
N SER A 180 0.53 -20.48 15.45
CA SER A 180 1.23 -21.69 15.91
C SER A 180 1.75 -22.56 14.76
N ILE A 181 1.17 -22.46 13.57
CA ILE A 181 1.49 -23.29 12.40
C ILE A 181 2.17 -22.54 11.26
N GLY A 182 2.21 -21.21 11.30
CA GLY A 182 2.79 -20.39 10.24
C GLY A 182 3.20 -18.99 10.68
N ASN A 183 3.71 -18.20 9.74
CA ASN A 183 4.12 -16.82 9.97
C ASN A 183 3.16 -15.84 9.25
N ILE A 184 2.15 -15.35 9.97
CA ILE A 184 1.13 -14.41 9.46
C ILE A 184 1.77 -13.12 8.95
N THR A 185 2.91 -12.72 9.49
CA THR A 185 3.57 -11.44 9.16
C THR A 185 4.63 -11.56 8.06
N SER A 186 4.78 -12.71 7.42
CA SER A 186 5.80 -12.95 6.39
C SER A 186 5.72 -11.98 5.21
N PHE A 187 4.52 -11.51 4.84
CA PHE A 187 4.33 -10.51 3.78
C PHE A 187 5.04 -9.18 4.08
N MET A 188 5.28 -8.87 5.35
CA MET A 188 5.99 -7.65 5.78
C MET A 188 7.51 -7.74 5.56
N ASP A 189 8.06 -8.92 5.24
CA ASP A 189 9.48 -9.11 4.97
C ASP A 189 9.86 -8.76 3.53
N VAL A 190 8.87 -8.55 2.67
CA VAL A 190 9.09 -8.09 1.31
C VAL A 190 9.52 -6.62 1.34
N ASP A 191 10.71 -6.36 0.81
CA ASP A 191 11.34 -5.06 0.66
C ASP A 191 11.63 -4.75 -0.82
N TYR A 192 12.18 -3.58 -1.09
CA TYR A 192 12.63 -3.18 -2.42
C TYR A 192 13.53 -4.23 -3.09
N SER A 193 14.47 -4.80 -2.33
CA SER A 193 15.43 -5.77 -2.88
C SER A 193 14.73 -7.04 -3.36
N ALA A 194 13.74 -7.53 -2.62
CA ALA A 194 12.93 -8.68 -3.00
C ALA A 194 12.09 -8.40 -4.24
N VAL A 195 11.44 -7.23 -4.32
CA VAL A 195 10.66 -6.79 -5.49
C VAL A 195 11.55 -6.68 -6.72
N LYS A 196 12.67 -5.97 -6.61
CA LYS A 196 13.65 -5.81 -7.68
C LYS A 196 14.15 -7.16 -8.21
N LYS A 197 14.45 -8.10 -7.31
CA LYS A 197 14.93 -9.45 -7.67
C LYS A 197 13.91 -10.25 -8.44
N SER A 198 12.62 -10.04 -8.21
CA SER A 198 11.53 -10.76 -8.89
C SER A 198 11.30 -10.30 -10.32
N LEU A 199 11.72 -9.07 -10.69
CA LEU A 199 11.60 -8.54 -12.04
C LEU A 199 12.58 -9.22 -13.00
N LYS A 200 12.16 -9.43 -14.26
CA LYS A 200 13.03 -9.83 -15.36
C LYS A 200 13.76 -8.61 -15.93
N LYS A 201 14.68 -8.83 -16.86
CA LYS A 201 15.52 -7.76 -17.45
C LYS A 201 14.72 -6.62 -18.10
N ASN A 202 13.62 -6.96 -18.77
CA ASN A 202 12.78 -6.00 -19.50
C ASN A 202 11.48 -5.66 -18.73
N ASP A 203 11.35 -6.08 -17.50
CA ASP A 203 10.21 -5.75 -16.67
C ASP A 203 10.44 -4.39 -15.99
N VAL A 204 9.38 -3.61 -15.88
CA VAL A 204 9.35 -2.36 -15.10
C VAL A 204 8.15 -2.41 -14.18
N LEU A 205 8.35 -2.04 -12.93
CA LEU A 205 7.26 -1.81 -11.99
C LEU A 205 7.08 -0.31 -11.78
N ILE A 206 5.84 0.15 -11.91
CA ILE A 206 5.39 1.51 -11.57
C ILE A 206 4.48 1.40 -10.36
N ASP A 207 4.95 1.86 -9.21
CA ASP A 207 4.15 1.87 -7.98
C ASP A 207 3.71 3.31 -7.69
N PHE A 208 2.45 3.62 -8.03
CA PHE A 208 1.90 4.96 -7.85
C PHE A 208 1.64 5.23 -6.37
N THR A 209 1.90 6.45 -5.95
CA THR A 209 1.60 6.92 -4.59
C THR A 209 0.94 8.29 -4.65
N ASP A 210 0.19 8.62 -3.62
CA ASP A 210 -0.43 9.92 -3.44
C ASP A 210 -0.11 10.46 -2.05
N PHE A 211 -0.17 11.78 -1.92
CA PHE A 211 0.03 12.47 -0.66
C PHE A 211 -0.66 13.83 -0.67
N ILE A 212 -0.97 14.33 0.52
CA ILE A 212 -1.55 15.67 0.70
C ILE A 212 -0.47 16.53 1.36
N PRO A 213 0.12 17.51 0.64
CA PRO A 213 1.05 18.45 1.24
C PRO A 213 0.32 19.40 2.21
N ASN A 214 1.08 20.09 3.06
CA ASN A 214 0.52 21.04 4.03
C ASN A 214 -0.27 22.19 3.38
N VAL A 215 0.03 22.49 2.12
CA VAL A 215 -0.66 23.50 1.31
C VAL A 215 -0.95 22.91 -0.07
N GLY A 216 -2.18 23.08 -0.52
CA GLY A 216 -2.65 22.54 -1.78
C GLY A 216 -3.37 21.20 -1.62
N GLY A 217 -3.95 20.69 -2.72
CA GLY A 217 -4.69 19.44 -2.77
C GLY A 217 -3.78 18.21 -2.87
N ARG A 218 -4.40 17.06 -3.08
CA ARG A 218 -3.71 15.78 -3.31
C ARG A 218 -2.78 15.86 -4.52
N ARG A 219 -1.60 15.26 -4.37
CA ARG A 219 -0.60 15.11 -5.45
C ARG A 219 -0.24 13.66 -5.64
N TYR A 220 0.19 13.34 -6.83
CA TYR A 220 0.59 12.00 -7.25
C TYR A 220 2.07 11.97 -7.59
N ALA A 221 2.69 10.84 -7.31
CA ALA A 221 4.04 10.49 -7.70
C ALA A 221 4.09 8.98 -8.02
N ALA A 222 5.19 8.54 -8.63
CA ALA A 222 5.42 7.13 -8.89
C ALA A 222 6.83 6.72 -8.49
N TYR A 223 6.95 5.54 -7.92
CA TYR A 223 8.22 4.82 -7.81
C TYR A 223 8.38 3.91 -9.01
N ILE A 224 9.48 4.07 -9.73
CA ILE A 224 9.85 3.21 -10.85
C ILE A 224 10.93 2.26 -10.35
N VAL A 225 10.68 0.96 -10.53
CA VAL A 225 11.61 -0.10 -10.15
C VAL A 225 11.91 -0.96 -11.37
N ASN A 226 13.19 -1.14 -11.69
CA ASN A 226 13.67 -2.11 -12.66
C ASN A 226 14.87 -2.88 -12.09
N LYS A 227 15.30 -3.91 -12.81
CA LYS A 227 16.35 -4.81 -12.35
C LYS A 227 17.72 -4.18 -12.22
N GLU A 228 18.00 -3.15 -13.00
CA GLU A 228 19.34 -2.54 -13.10
C GLU A 228 19.59 -1.43 -12.08
N GLN A 229 18.53 -0.82 -11.56
CA GLN A 229 18.62 0.33 -10.64
C GLN A 229 19.18 -0.09 -9.28
N LYS A 230 20.04 0.74 -8.70
CA LYS A 230 20.52 0.55 -7.32
C LYS A 230 19.41 0.89 -6.30
N TYR A 231 18.66 1.94 -6.53
CA TYR A 231 17.57 2.46 -5.71
C TYR A 231 16.32 2.71 -6.56
N PRO A 232 15.11 2.68 -5.99
CA PRO A 232 13.90 3.02 -6.75
C PRO A 232 13.94 4.49 -7.16
N LEU A 233 13.50 4.78 -8.38
CA LEU A 233 13.40 6.15 -8.87
C LEU A 233 12.05 6.73 -8.52
N LEU A 234 12.02 7.84 -7.79
CA LEU A 234 10.82 8.59 -7.45
C LEU A 234 10.60 9.71 -8.48
N LYS A 235 9.44 9.71 -9.14
CA LYS A 235 9.02 10.74 -10.11
C LYS A 235 7.80 11.48 -9.59
N PRO A 236 7.84 12.82 -9.46
CA PRO A 236 6.63 13.62 -9.28
C PRO A 236 5.79 13.56 -10.56
N LEU A 237 4.47 13.52 -10.41
CA LEU A 237 3.53 13.47 -11.53
C LEU A 237 2.69 14.74 -11.57
N PHE A 238 1.50 14.73 -10.99
CA PHE A 238 0.54 15.81 -11.10
C PHE A 238 -0.18 16.08 -9.77
N ALA A 239 -0.82 17.26 -9.68
CA ALA A 239 -1.78 17.56 -8.63
C ALA A 239 -3.19 17.14 -9.08
N GLU A 240 -4.02 16.59 -8.18
CA GLU A 240 -5.38 16.16 -8.48
C GLU A 240 -6.21 17.28 -9.13
N SER A 241 -5.99 18.53 -8.70
CA SER A 241 -6.62 19.71 -9.27
C SER A 241 -6.36 19.93 -10.76
N GLN A 242 -5.25 19.41 -11.30
CA GLN A 242 -4.98 19.52 -12.75
C GLN A 242 -5.96 18.67 -13.57
N ILE A 243 -6.40 17.53 -13.03
CA ILE A 243 -7.43 16.69 -13.65
C ILE A 243 -8.82 17.26 -13.36
N ASP A 244 -9.08 17.72 -12.14
CA ASP A 244 -10.37 18.33 -11.78
C ASP A 244 -10.65 19.60 -12.62
N SER A 245 -9.61 20.36 -12.99
CA SER A 245 -9.74 21.56 -13.82
C SER A 245 -10.14 21.29 -15.27
N LEU A 246 -10.08 20.04 -15.74
CA LEU A 246 -10.55 19.65 -17.07
C LEU A 246 -12.09 19.60 -17.15
N GLY A 247 -12.81 19.80 -16.03
CA GLY A 247 -14.25 19.99 -15.99
C GLY A 247 -15.11 18.76 -16.36
N ILE A 248 -14.49 17.59 -16.48
CA ILE A 248 -15.16 16.36 -16.90
C ILE A 248 -15.60 15.59 -15.66
N ALA A 249 -16.87 15.20 -15.62
CA ALA A 249 -17.37 14.29 -14.59
C ALA A 249 -16.55 12.98 -14.63
N ARG A 250 -16.11 12.49 -13.45
CA ARG A 250 -15.22 11.30 -13.35
C ARG A 250 -15.77 10.07 -14.06
N SER A 251 -17.09 9.95 -14.22
CA SER A 251 -17.75 8.87 -14.98
C SER A 251 -17.48 8.92 -16.49
N ASP A 252 -17.21 10.10 -17.06
CA ASP A 252 -17.08 10.30 -18.50
C ASP A 252 -15.62 10.32 -18.97
N MET A 253 -14.68 10.27 -18.02
CA MET A 253 -13.23 10.38 -18.23
C MET A 253 -12.68 9.42 -19.30
N PHE A 254 -13.29 8.25 -19.47
CA PHE A 254 -12.80 7.21 -20.38
C PHE A 254 -13.34 7.31 -21.80
N TYR A 255 -14.36 8.15 -22.02
CA TYR A 255 -15.01 8.33 -23.31
C TYR A 255 -14.58 9.61 -24.02
N ASP A 256 -13.91 10.52 -23.31
CA ASP A 256 -13.42 11.78 -23.84
C ASP A 256 -11.95 11.66 -24.26
N LYS A 257 -11.67 11.80 -25.58
CA LYS A 257 -10.34 11.67 -26.14
C LYS A 257 -9.39 12.79 -25.69
N ASP A 258 -9.90 13.99 -25.50
CA ASP A 258 -9.10 15.15 -25.08
C ASP A 258 -8.68 14.97 -23.64
N PHE A 259 -9.58 14.50 -22.79
CA PHE A 259 -9.27 14.13 -21.42
C PHE A 259 -8.23 13.01 -21.34
N ALA A 260 -8.42 11.92 -22.10
CA ALA A 260 -7.47 10.80 -22.12
C ALA A 260 -6.08 11.24 -22.57
N SER A 261 -5.98 12.17 -23.55
CA SER A 261 -4.71 12.75 -23.98
C SER A 261 -4.04 13.58 -22.89
N GLU A 262 -4.79 14.36 -22.10
CA GLU A 262 -4.25 15.10 -20.96
C GLU A 262 -3.77 14.15 -19.84
N VAL A 263 -4.51 13.07 -19.58
CA VAL A 263 -4.05 12.03 -18.64
C VAL A 263 -2.72 11.42 -19.09
N VAL A 264 -2.56 11.15 -20.38
CA VAL A 264 -1.26 10.67 -20.95
C VAL A 264 -0.13 11.68 -20.68
N LYS A 265 -0.39 12.97 -20.88
CA LYS A 265 0.63 14.02 -20.65
C LYS A 265 1.03 14.09 -19.18
N LEU A 266 0.07 14.00 -18.27
CA LEU A 266 0.31 14.12 -16.83
C LEU A 266 0.86 12.84 -16.21
N LEU A 267 0.38 11.68 -16.66
CA LEU A 267 0.66 10.40 -16.03
C LEU A 267 1.79 9.62 -16.72
N TRP A 268 1.73 9.49 -18.07
CA TRP A 268 2.63 8.61 -18.81
C TRP A 268 3.90 9.31 -19.30
N ASN A 269 3.78 10.53 -19.84
CA ASN A 269 4.94 11.23 -20.41
C ASN A 269 6.10 11.42 -19.42
N PRO A 270 5.88 11.69 -18.12
CA PRO A 270 6.97 11.73 -17.15
C PRO A 270 7.68 10.39 -16.91
N LEU A 271 7.04 9.27 -17.27
CA LEU A 271 7.50 7.92 -16.99
C LEU A 271 8.14 7.25 -18.21
N LYS A 272 7.70 7.60 -19.44
CA LYS A 272 8.04 6.89 -20.68
C LYS A 272 9.53 6.76 -20.96
N GLU A 273 10.36 7.72 -20.56
CA GLU A 273 11.81 7.68 -20.74
C GLU A 273 12.52 6.56 -19.97
N HIS A 274 11.84 6.02 -18.93
CA HIS A 274 12.35 4.95 -18.09
C HIS A 274 11.81 3.56 -18.47
N ILE A 275 11.01 3.48 -19.54
CA ILE A 275 10.30 2.28 -19.95
C ILE A 275 10.59 1.98 -21.41
N SER A 276 11.29 0.89 -21.69
CA SER A 276 11.60 0.47 -23.06
C SER A 276 10.34 -0.07 -23.75
N LYS A 277 10.19 0.17 -25.04
CA LYS A 277 9.12 -0.43 -25.85
C LYS A 277 9.17 -1.97 -25.76
N GLY A 278 8.02 -2.60 -25.67
CA GLY A 278 7.88 -4.06 -25.52
C GLY A 278 8.13 -4.57 -24.09
N SER A 279 8.33 -3.68 -23.13
CA SER A 279 8.46 -4.09 -21.71
C SER A 279 7.15 -4.65 -21.16
N THR A 280 7.26 -5.56 -20.18
CA THR A 280 6.16 -5.84 -19.24
C THR A 280 6.15 -4.76 -18.18
N VAL A 281 5.06 -4.02 -18.10
CA VAL A 281 4.84 -2.93 -17.14
C VAL A 281 3.88 -3.41 -16.06
N TYR A 282 4.43 -3.81 -14.93
CA TYR A 282 3.62 -4.02 -13.73
C TYR A 282 3.25 -2.67 -13.13
N TYR A 283 2.01 -2.49 -12.71
CA TYR A 283 1.64 -1.23 -12.06
C TYR A 283 0.70 -1.43 -10.87
N VAL A 284 0.91 -0.62 -9.85
CA VAL A 284 0.09 -0.57 -8.64
C VAL A 284 -0.55 0.81 -8.56
N PRO A 285 -1.87 0.94 -8.80
CA PRO A 285 -2.55 2.23 -8.75
C PRO A 285 -2.68 2.79 -7.34
N SER A 286 -3.01 4.08 -7.24
CA SER A 286 -3.34 4.79 -6.00
C SER A 286 -4.55 5.72 -6.23
N GLN A 287 -5.51 5.73 -5.30
CA GLN A 287 -6.68 6.62 -5.31
C GLN A 287 -7.41 6.66 -6.67
N MET A 288 -7.57 7.83 -7.30
CA MET A 288 -8.26 7.97 -8.59
C MET A 288 -7.65 7.10 -9.70
N LEU A 289 -6.36 6.75 -9.62
CA LEU A 289 -5.72 5.91 -10.61
C LEU A 289 -6.24 4.46 -10.61
N PHE A 290 -7.02 4.05 -9.61
CA PHE A 290 -7.78 2.81 -9.67
C PHE A 290 -8.83 2.79 -10.79
N GLN A 291 -9.27 3.97 -11.26
CA GLN A 291 -10.23 4.12 -12.35
C GLN A 291 -9.56 4.24 -13.72
N VAL A 292 -8.23 4.36 -13.79
CA VAL A 292 -7.48 4.52 -15.04
C VAL A 292 -7.01 3.16 -15.54
N CYS A 293 -7.38 2.84 -16.79
CA CYS A 293 -6.88 1.71 -17.54
C CYS A 293 -5.69 2.20 -18.39
N LEU A 294 -4.46 1.95 -17.94
CA LEU A 294 -3.25 2.46 -18.63
C LEU A 294 -3.14 1.97 -20.06
N GLU A 295 -3.46 0.71 -20.30
CA GLU A 295 -3.39 0.07 -21.61
C GLU A 295 -4.32 0.71 -22.65
N SER A 296 -5.40 1.34 -22.21
CA SER A 296 -6.40 1.99 -23.08
C SER A 296 -6.10 3.47 -23.35
N LEU A 297 -5.04 4.03 -22.79
CA LEU A 297 -4.68 5.44 -22.99
C LEU A 297 -4.14 5.66 -24.40
N PRO A 298 -4.66 6.69 -25.14
CA PRO A 298 -4.28 6.96 -26.54
C PRO A 298 -2.94 7.68 -26.63
N LEU A 299 -2.14 7.32 -27.63
CA LEU A 299 -0.94 8.06 -28.03
C LEU A 299 -1.23 9.03 -29.19
N GLU A 300 -0.32 9.97 -29.42
CA GLU A 300 -0.45 11.00 -30.46
C GLU A 300 -0.56 10.41 -31.89
N ASP A 301 0.01 9.23 -32.12
CA ASP A 301 -0.06 8.50 -33.38
C ASP A 301 -1.36 7.71 -33.59
N GLY A 302 -2.30 7.79 -32.64
CA GLY A 302 -3.58 7.12 -32.68
C GLY A 302 -3.56 5.66 -32.19
N THR A 303 -2.41 5.14 -31.78
CA THR A 303 -2.29 3.84 -31.12
C THR A 303 -2.59 3.95 -29.63
N LEU A 304 -2.75 2.82 -28.95
CA LEU A 304 -2.93 2.76 -27.50
C LEU A 304 -1.62 2.37 -26.80
N LEU A 305 -1.47 2.71 -25.54
CA LEU A 305 -0.32 2.26 -24.75
C LEU A 305 -0.20 0.73 -24.74
N GLY A 306 -1.33 0.02 -24.70
CA GLY A 306 -1.37 -1.44 -24.76
C GLY A 306 -0.83 -2.06 -26.05
N ASP A 307 -0.74 -1.29 -27.16
CA ASP A 307 -0.12 -1.74 -28.41
C ASP A 307 1.42 -1.76 -28.33
N HIS A 308 1.98 -1.03 -27.37
CA HIS A 308 3.44 -0.87 -27.21
C HIS A 308 4.02 -1.55 -25.98
N TYR A 309 3.19 -1.81 -24.95
CA TYR A 309 3.62 -2.36 -23.66
C TYR A 309 2.65 -3.44 -23.18
N HIS A 310 3.18 -4.40 -22.45
CA HIS A 310 2.35 -5.41 -21.82
C HIS A 310 2.07 -5.01 -20.36
N PHE A 311 0.86 -4.54 -20.08
CA PHE A 311 0.47 -4.07 -18.74
C PHE A 311 -0.03 -5.21 -17.85
N VAL A 312 0.38 -5.20 -16.59
CA VAL A 312 -0.12 -6.11 -15.55
C VAL A 312 -0.44 -5.29 -14.30
N ARG A 313 -1.72 -5.18 -13.98
CA ARG A 313 -2.17 -4.47 -12.79
C ARG A 313 -2.05 -5.36 -11.55
N LEU A 314 -1.51 -4.79 -10.47
CA LEU A 314 -1.32 -5.45 -9.18
C LEU A 314 -2.05 -4.67 -8.08
N SER A 315 -2.47 -5.35 -7.00
CA SER A 315 -2.96 -4.68 -5.79
C SER A 315 -1.82 -4.22 -4.88
N SER A 316 -0.67 -4.89 -4.98
CA SER A 316 0.59 -4.54 -4.28
C SER A 316 1.76 -5.13 -5.04
N ALA A 317 2.90 -4.44 -5.06
CA ALA A 317 4.14 -4.96 -5.63
C ALA A 317 4.64 -6.24 -4.92
N ARG A 318 4.16 -6.54 -3.71
CA ARG A 318 4.42 -7.80 -3.01
C ARG A 318 3.92 -9.03 -3.77
N GLU A 319 2.93 -8.87 -4.66
CA GLU A 319 2.45 -9.98 -5.50
C GLU A 319 3.53 -10.54 -6.44
N LEU A 320 4.49 -9.72 -6.85
CA LEU A 320 5.63 -10.17 -7.67
C LEU A 320 6.55 -11.14 -6.93
N VAL A 321 6.64 -11.00 -5.61
CA VAL A 321 7.51 -11.81 -4.75
C VAL A 321 6.79 -13.07 -4.25
N ARG A 322 5.46 -13.00 -4.16
CA ARG A 322 4.64 -14.10 -3.67
C ARG A 322 4.76 -15.29 -4.63
N LYS A 323 5.16 -16.44 -4.11
CA LYS A 323 5.14 -17.70 -4.89
C LYS A 323 3.68 -17.99 -5.26
N GLN A 324 3.38 -17.90 -6.55
CA GLN A 324 2.08 -18.38 -7.04
C GLN A 324 2.01 -19.88 -6.75
N ASN A 325 1.05 -20.30 -5.96
CA ASN A 325 0.68 -21.68 -5.90
C ASN A 325 0.18 -22.02 -7.30
N LYS A 326 0.88 -22.91 -8.02
CA LYS A 326 0.38 -23.44 -9.28
C LYS A 326 -0.95 -24.11 -8.95
N SER A 327 -2.04 -23.46 -9.32
CA SER A 327 -3.35 -24.10 -9.26
C SER A 327 -3.33 -25.25 -10.26
N ASN A 328 -3.62 -26.45 -9.79
CA ASN A 328 -3.89 -27.59 -10.67
C ASN A 328 -5.32 -27.53 -11.26
N ALA A 329 -5.91 -26.34 -11.29
CA ALA A 329 -7.22 -26.14 -11.89
C ALA A 329 -7.16 -26.45 -13.40
N ALA A 330 -7.93 -27.42 -13.83
CA ALA A 330 -8.04 -27.84 -15.24
C ALA A 330 -8.80 -26.82 -16.10
N SER A 331 -9.45 -25.81 -15.48
CA SER A 331 -10.20 -24.75 -16.17
C SER A 331 -10.26 -23.48 -15.31
N ALA A 332 -10.29 -22.33 -15.96
CA ALA A 332 -10.61 -21.03 -15.36
C ALA A 332 -11.91 -20.51 -15.96
N VAL A 333 -12.77 -19.95 -15.16
CA VAL A 333 -13.99 -19.25 -15.60
C VAL A 333 -13.76 -17.77 -15.41
N LEU A 334 -13.87 -17.00 -16.49
CA LEU A 334 -13.86 -15.53 -16.46
C LEU A 334 -15.33 -15.07 -16.37
N TYR A 335 -15.63 -14.27 -15.36
CA TYR A 335 -16.94 -13.60 -15.20
C TYR A 335 -16.86 -12.16 -15.63
#